data_3116052eaf2aad760c3d58a97888fc94
#
_entry.id   3116052eaf2aad760c3d58a97888fc94
#
_cell.length_a   1.000
_cell.length_b   1.000
_cell.length_c   1.000
_cell.angle_alpha   90.00
_cell.angle_beta   90.00
_cell.angle_gamma   90.00
#
_symmetry.space_group_name_H-M   'P 1'
#
loop_
_entity.id
_entity.type
_entity.pdbx_description
1 polymer ?
#
loop_
_entity_poly.entity_id
_entity_poly.type
_entity_poly.pdbx_seq_one_letter_code
_entity_poly.pdbx_strand_id
1 'polypeptide(L)'
;MNLFLTSSPCEDDVPQGVDLPFILREENGFVERLSRCWKPDSRFLFIAADPHATARNDEMIGEFVAALAYHGLRVASGVMLDARRERDAAALVALSDAILLAGGHVPTQLAFFEQIGLRKLLRGYTGVIMGISAGSMNCARTVYAQPEEPGESIDPGYVRFPRGLELTDVQILPHLQKARYGMLDGKRLFEDITFADSFGRRFIAMPDGSYVHVTDGVATLHGEGWLVADGRMEKICDRGRSLTL
;
A
#
# COMPACT_ATOMS: atom_id res chain seq x y z
N MET A 1 -5.09 -14.06 8.08
CA MET A 1 -4.88 -12.64 7.73
C MET A 1 -5.15 -12.47 6.25
N ASN A 2 -5.91 -11.44 5.87
CA ASN A 2 -6.08 -11.02 4.49
C ASN A 2 -5.26 -9.75 4.26
N LEU A 3 -4.29 -9.79 3.34
CA LEU A 3 -3.42 -8.66 3.02
C LEU A 3 -3.69 -8.20 1.59
N PHE A 4 -4.10 -6.94 1.43
CA PHE A 4 -4.30 -6.29 0.15
C PHE A 4 -3.17 -5.28 -0.08
N LEU A 5 -2.34 -5.51 -1.10
CA LEU A 5 -1.28 -4.61 -1.53
C LEU A 5 -1.81 -3.85 -2.75
N THR A 6 -2.27 -2.63 -2.55
CA THR A 6 -2.85 -1.83 -3.63
C THR A 6 -1.86 -0.80 -4.17
N SER A 7 -1.96 -0.48 -5.45
CA SER A 7 -1.34 0.73 -6.00
C SER A 7 -2.09 1.95 -5.48
N SER A 8 -3.28 2.22 -5.98
CA SER A 8 -4.28 3.08 -5.38
C SER A 8 -5.64 2.39 -5.44
N PRO A 9 -6.32 2.21 -4.29
CA PRO A 9 -7.68 1.67 -4.27
C PRO A 9 -8.75 2.75 -4.48
N CYS A 10 -8.34 4.02 -4.62
CA CYS A 10 -9.24 5.16 -4.71
C CYS A 10 -9.57 5.51 -6.16
N GLU A 11 -10.83 5.90 -6.40
CA GLU A 11 -11.34 6.45 -7.64
C GLU A 11 -11.86 7.84 -7.39
N ASP A 12 -11.21 8.84 -8.00
CA ASP A 12 -11.54 10.25 -7.83
C ASP A 12 -12.71 10.69 -8.74
N ASP A 13 -13.02 9.90 -9.79
CA ASP A 13 -14.21 10.11 -10.63
C ASP A 13 -15.44 9.50 -9.94
N VAL A 14 -15.99 10.25 -8.99
CA VAL A 14 -17.14 9.81 -8.21
C VAL A 14 -18.46 10.00 -8.96
N PRO A 15 -19.47 9.13 -8.78
CA PRO A 15 -20.77 9.25 -9.42
C PRO A 15 -21.48 10.58 -9.07
N GLN A 16 -22.27 11.09 -10.01
CA GLN A 16 -23.02 12.32 -9.79
C GLN A 16 -23.95 12.21 -8.57
N GLY A 17 -23.88 13.20 -7.69
CA GLY A 17 -24.65 13.24 -6.43
C GLY A 17 -23.97 12.60 -5.23
N VAL A 18 -22.78 12.05 -5.38
CA VAL A 18 -21.94 11.57 -4.29
C VAL A 18 -21.05 12.72 -3.83
N ASP A 19 -21.17 13.13 -2.57
CA ASP A 19 -20.36 14.19 -1.96
C ASP A 19 -19.19 13.56 -1.17
N LEU A 20 -18.28 12.93 -1.91
CA LEU A 20 -17.05 12.33 -1.38
C LEU A 20 -15.88 12.73 -2.29
N PRO A 21 -14.65 12.89 -1.73
CA PRO A 21 -13.47 13.20 -2.52
C PRO A 21 -13.03 12.02 -3.40
N PHE A 22 -13.37 10.80 -3.00
CA PHE A 22 -13.15 9.57 -3.75
C PHE A 22 -14.07 8.46 -3.24
N ILE A 23 -14.22 7.41 -4.03
CA ILE A 23 -14.79 6.13 -3.62
C ILE A 23 -13.75 5.01 -3.80
N LEU A 24 -14.02 3.80 -3.32
CA LEU A 24 -13.14 2.67 -3.61
C LEU A 24 -13.40 2.13 -5.01
N ARG A 25 -12.34 1.74 -5.71
CA ARG A 25 -12.42 1.12 -7.03
C ARG A 25 -13.09 -0.24 -6.96
N GLU A 26 -14.09 -0.47 -7.80
CA GLU A 26 -14.75 -1.77 -7.92
C GLU A 26 -14.06 -2.69 -8.93
N GLU A 27 -13.23 -2.09 -9.80
CA GLU A 27 -12.54 -2.85 -10.84
C GLU A 27 -11.65 -3.97 -10.27
N ASN A 28 -11.47 -5.01 -11.07
CA ASN A 28 -10.75 -6.22 -10.68
C ASN A 28 -11.33 -6.94 -9.44
N GLY A 29 -12.58 -6.60 -9.04
CA GLY A 29 -13.29 -7.20 -7.91
C GLY A 29 -12.72 -6.82 -6.55
N PHE A 30 -12.10 -5.64 -6.42
CA PHE A 30 -11.46 -5.21 -5.17
C PHE A 30 -12.45 -5.09 -4.01
N VAL A 31 -13.50 -4.28 -4.19
CA VAL A 31 -14.54 -4.08 -3.15
C VAL A 31 -15.22 -5.39 -2.79
N GLU A 32 -15.55 -6.23 -3.79
CA GLU A 32 -16.17 -7.53 -3.56
C GLU A 32 -15.30 -8.44 -2.69
N ARG A 33 -13.97 -8.53 -2.96
CA ARG A 33 -13.06 -9.34 -2.15
C ARG A 33 -12.86 -8.77 -0.76
N LEU A 34 -12.72 -7.45 -0.66
CA LEU A 34 -12.60 -6.76 0.61
C LEU A 34 -13.83 -7.03 1.49
N SER A 35 -15.04 -6.94 0.92
CA SER A 35 -16.30 -7.18 1.64
C SER A 35 -16.43 -8.60 2.20
N ARG A 36 -15.90 -9.61 1.50
CA ARG A 36 -15.88 -11.00 1.98
C ARG A 36 -15.02 -11.20 3.23
N CYS A 37 -14.03 -10.34 3.44
CA CYS A 37 -13.11 -10.39 4.56
C CYS A 37 -13.49 -9.39 5.67
N TRP A 38 -14.38 -8.43 5.36
CA TRP A 38 -14.77 -7.36 6.26
C TRP A 38 -15.75 -7.84 7.30
N LYS A 39 -15.45 -7.62 8.57
CA LYS A 39 -16.41 -7.92 9.64
C LYS A 39 -17.46 -6.81 9.74
N PRO A 40 -18.72 -7.13 10.04
CA PRO A 40 -19.70 -6.11 10.39
C PRO A 40 -19.18 -5.24 11.54
N ASP A 41 -19.35 -3.94 11.40
CA ASP A 41 -18.94 -2.96 12.43
C ASP A 41 -17.48 -3.10 12.86
N SER A 42 -16.57 -3.23 11.88
CA SER A 42 -15.13 -3.35 12.11
C SER A 42 -14.57 -2.14 12.85
N ARG A 43 -13.65 -2.39 13.78
CA ARG A 43 -12.75 -1.36 14.33
C ARG A 43 -11.63 -1.13 13.35
N PHE A 44 -11.59 0.05 12.78
CA PHE A 44 -10.68 0.42 11.70
C PHE A 44 -9.53 1.27 12.23
N LEU A 45 -8.30 0.80 11.98
CA LEU A 45 -7.08 1.51 12.32
C LEU A 45 -6.43 2.02 11.03
N PHE A 46 -6.23 3.33 10.95
CA PHE A 46 -5.49 3.98 9.87
C PHE A 46 -4.09 4.34 10.38
N ILE A 47 -3.03 3.81 9.78
CA ILE A 47 -1.64 4.11 10.17
C ILE A 47 -1.04 5.08 9.16
N ALA A 48 -0.60 6.23 9.63
CA ALA A 48 -0.11 7.32 8.80
C ALA A 48 1.18 6.96 8.04
N ALA A 49 1.39 7.59 6.89
CA ALA A 49 2.66 7.57 6.18
C ALA A 49 3.62 8.64 6.71
N ASP A 50 3.11 9.85 6.92
CA ASP A 50 3.80 10.90 7.65
C ASP A 50 3.12 11.09 9.02
N PRO A 51 3.77 10.66 10.11
CA PRO A 51 3.17 10.74 11.44
C PRO A 51 2.99 12.17 11.96
N HIS A 52 3.63 13.16 11.34
CA HIS A 52 3.57 14.57 11.76
C HIS A 52 2.58 15.41 10.96
N ALA A 53 2.08 14.90 9.83
CA ALA A 53 1.06 15.58 9.00
C ALA A 53 -0.35 15.48 9.61
N THR A 54 -0.52 15.87 10.89
CA THR A 54 -1.69 15.57 11.71
C THR A 54 -3.02 16.07 11.11
N ALA A 55 -3.05 17.26 10.53
CA ALA A 55 -4.26 17.81 9.91
C ALA A 55 -4.70 16.95 8.71
N ARG A 56 -3.76 16.60 7.83
CA ARG A 56 -4.05 15.73 6.68
C ARG A 56 -4.43 14.31 7.11
N ASN A 57 -3.79 13.80 8.15
CA ASN A 57 -4.13 12.49 8.71
C ASN A 57 -5.58 12.45 9.23
N ASP A 58 -6.04 13.50 9.90
CA ASP A 58 -7.43 13.60 10.40
C ASP A 58 -8.46 13.70 9.26
N GLU A 59 -8.13 14.41 8.16
CA GLU A 59 -8.96 14.45 6.95
C GLU A 59 -9.04 13.05 6.32
N MET A 60 -7.90 12.41 6.09
CA MET A 60 -7.80 11.13 5.39
C MET A 60 -8.59 10.02 6.08
N ILE A 61 -8.55 9.92 7.41
CA ILE A 61 -9.34 8.87 8.08
C ILE A 61 -10.83 9.10 7.91
N GLY A 62 -11.30 10.35 7.94
CA GLY A 62 -12.70 10.70 7.69
C GLY A 62 -13.13 10.32 6.27
N GLU A 63 -12.33 10.70 5.29
CA GLU A 63 -12.54 10.39 3.87
C GLU A 63 -12.62 8.87 3.62
N PHE A 64 -11.69 8.09 4.19
CA PHE A 64 -11.69 6.63 4.05
C PHE A 64 -12.86 5.95 4.74
N VAL A 65 -13.24 6.39 5.93
CA VAL A 65 -14.43 5.86 6.63
C VAL A 65 -15.69 6.12 5.81
N ALA A 66 -15.82 7.29 5.20
CA ALA A 66 -16.95 7.63 4.33
C ALA A 66 -16.95 6.79 3.04
N ALA A 67 -15.79 6.62 2.40
CA ALA A 67 -15.65 5.77 1.21
C ALA A 67 -15.95 4.29 1.50
N LEU A 68 -15.51 3.76 2.64
CA LEU A 68 -15.86 2.41 3.10
C LEU A 68 -17.37 2.27 3.31
N ALA A 69 -17.99 3.24 3.98
CA ALA A 69 -19.44 3.25 4.23
C ALA A 69 -20.26 3.31 2.94
N TYR A 70 -19.81 4.06 1.93
CA TYR A 70 -20.43 4.13 0.61
C TYR A 70 -20.58 2.74 -0.03
N HIS A 71 -19.59 1.86 0.16
CA HIS A 71 -19.61 0.48 -0.32
C HIS A 71 -20.22 -0.54 0.69
N GLY A 72 -20.89 -0.05 1.74
CA GLY A 72 -21.52 -0.90 2.75
C GLY A 72 -20.54 -1.56 3.73
N LEU A 73 -19.27 -1.15 3.72
CA LEU A 73 -18.23 -1.64 4.65
C LEU A 73 -18.28 -0.81 5.94
N ARG A 74 -19.19 -1.18 6.85
CA ARG A 74 -19.43 -0.39 8.05
C ARG A 74 -18.25 -0.44 9.03
N VAL A 75 -17.97 0.72 9.64
CA VAL A 75 -16.90 0.95 10.60
C VAL A 75 -17.55 1.38 11.92
N ALA A 76 -17.34 0.60 13.00
CA ALA A 76 -17.85 0.97 14.33
C ALA A 76 -17.01 2.09 14.96
N SER A 77 -15.69 2.09 14.69
CA SER A 77 -14.77 3.14 15.12
C SER A 77 -13.60 3.24 14.16
N GLY A 78 -13.26 4.46 13.75
CA GLY A 78 -12.06 4.77 12.99
C GLY A 78 -11.04 5.49 13.87
N VAL A 79 -9.81 5.01 13.93
CA VAL A 79 -8.74 5.61 14.74
C VAL A 79 -7.51 5.84 13.86
N MET A 80 -6.97 7.07 13.90
CA MET A 80 -5.69 7.40 13.28
C MET A 80 -4.56 7.07 14.25
N LEU A 81 -3.56 6.31 13.80
CA LEU A 81 -2.28 6.08 14.48
C LEU A 81 -1.20 6.92 13.79
N ASP A 82 -0.81 7.99 14.43
CA ASP A 82 0.27 8.89 14.05
C ASP A 82 1.12 9.24 15.29
N ALA A 83 1.99 10.24 15.19
CA ALA A 83 2.89 10.63 16.28
C ALA A 83 2.15 10.96 17.60
N ARG A 84 0.90 11.41 17.55
CA ARG A 84 0.09 11.74 18.75
C ARG A 84 -0.29 10.50 19.57
N ARG A 85 -0.30 9.31 18.94
CA ARG A 85 -0.78 8.05 19.54
C ARG A 85 0.25 6.92 19.47
N GLU A 86 1.51 7.20 19.21
CA GLU A 86 2.57 6.21 19.08
C GLU A 86 2.65 5.23 20.27
N ARG A 87 2.40 5.75 21.50
CA ARG A 87 2.43 4.94 22.73
C ARG A 87 1.28 3.96 22.83
N ASP A 88 0.19 4.20 22.10
CA ASP A 88 -1.00 3.36 22.08
C ASP A 88 -0.96 2.30 20.98
N ALA A 89 0.09 2.28 20.15
CA ALA A 89 0.17 1.45 18.96
C ALA A 89 -0.15 -0.03 19.23
N ALA A 90 0.39 -0.60 20.30
CA ALA A 90 0.16 -2.00 20.66
C ALA A 90 -1.32 -2.30 20.95
N ALA A 91 -1.97 -1.43 21.73
CA ALA A 91 -3.38 -1.56 22.08
C ALA A 91 -4.28 -1.36 20.83
N LEU A 92 -3.97 -0.34 20.02
CA LEU A 92 -4.73 -0.02 18.81
C LEU A 92 -4.67 -1.16 17.78
N VAL A 93 -3.48 -1.72 17.53
CA VAL A 93 -3.32 -2.88 16.64
C VAL A 93 -4.05 -4.09 17.18
N ALA A 94 -3.92 -4.41 18.46
CA ALA A 94 -4.57 -5.57 19.07
C ALA A 94 -6.11 -5.48 19.05
N LEU A 95 -6.65 -4.26 19.10
CA LEU A 95 -8.10 -4.03 19.10
C LEU A 95 -8.70 -3.92 17.70
N SER A 96 -7.90 -3.71 16.66
CA SER A 96 -8.42 -3.48 15.30
C SER A 96 -8.82 -4.78 14.60
N ASP A 97 -9.87 -4.69 13.80
CA ASP A 97 -10.32 -5.76 12.89
C ASP A 97 -9.81 -5.54 11.46
N ALA A 98 -9.58 -4.29 11.10
CA ALA A 98 -9.01 -3.87 9.83
C ALA A 98 -7.97 -2.75 10.03
N ILE A 99 -6.84 -2.86 9.33
CA ILE A 99 -5.74 -1.89 9.36
C ILE A 99 -5.49 -1.38 7.95
N LEU A 100 -5.39 -0.06 7.79
CA LEU A 100 -4.92 0.56 6.57
C LEU A 100 -3.55 1.19 6.81
N LEU A 101 -2.60 0.88 5.94
CA LEU A 101 -1.28 1.49 5.87
C LEU A 101 -1.31 2.54 4.76
N ALA A 102 -1.19 3.81 5.11
CA ALA A 102 -1.35 4.94 4.19
C ALA A 102 -0.32 4.93 3.04
N GLY A 103 -0.64 5.62 1.96
CA GLY A 103 0.31 5.99 0.92
C GLY A 103 1.11 7.24 1.30
N GLY A 104 2.34 7.34 0.81
CA GLY A 104 3.24 8.46 1.04
C GLY A 104 4.69 8.08 0.72
N HIS A 105 5.66 8.71 1.36
CA HIS A 105 7.08 8.42 1.17
C HIS A 105 7.50 7.14 1.90
N VAL A 106 8.06 6.18 1.17
CA VAL A 106 8.39 4.83 1.67
C VAL A 106 9.35 4.87 2.88
N PRO A 107 10.51 5.55 2.84
CA PRO A 107 11.43 5.62 3.97
C PRO A 107 10.83 6.29 5.21
N THR A 108 10.09 7.39 5.04
CA THR A 108 9.45 8.13 6.15
C THR A 108 8.46 7.25 6.89
N GLN A 109 7.60 6.56 6.15
CA GLN A 109 6.64 5.65 6.73
C GLN A 109 7.30 4.46 7.42
N LEU A 110 8.34 3.89 6.79
CA LEU A 110 9.06 2.76 7.38
C LEU A 110 9.74 3.14 8.70
N ALA A 111 10.32 4.32 8.78
CA ALA A 111 10.90 4.85 10.03
C ALA A 111 9.84 4.93 11.14
N PHE A 112 8.63 5.41 10.81
CA PHE A 112 7.52 5.42 11.79
C PHE A 112 7.10 4.01 12.20
N PHE A 113 7.01 3.08 11.25
CA PHE A 113 6.68 1.68 11.56
C PHE A 113 7.71 1.02 12.47
N GLU A 114 9.00 1.35 12.30
CA GLU A 114 10.06 0.88 13.19
C GLU A 114 9.96 1.51 14.58
N GLN A 115 9.71 2.81 14.65
CA GLN A 115 9.54 3.56 15.91
C GLN A 115 8.45 2.95 16.79
N ILE A 116 7.28 2.62 16.22
CA ILE A 116 6.17 2.01 16.95
C ILE A 116 6.28 0.48 17.07
N GLY A 117 7.31 -0.13 16.50
CA GLY A 117 7.52 -1.59 16.52
C GLY A 117 6.48 -2.39 15.75
N LEU A 118 5.88 -1.80 14.70
CA LEU A 118 4.72 -2.34 13.99
C LEU A 118 4.94 -3.77 13.48
N ARG A 119 6.12 -4.10 12.95
CA ARG A 119 6.47 -5.46 12.51
C ARG A 119 6.23 -6.51 13.60
N LYS A 120 6.57 -6.19 14.84
CA LYS A 120 6.37 -7.09 15.98
C LYS A 120 4.89 -7.16 16.37
N LEU A 121 4.19 -6.03 16.32
CA LEU A 121 2.77 -5.94 16.68
C LEU A 121 1.87 -6.71 15.70
N LEU A 122 2.26 -6.80 14.42
CA LEU A 122 1.50 -7.52 13.40
C LEU A 122 1.76 -9.03 13.38
N ARG A 123 2.68 -9.54 14.20
CA ARG A 123 2.88 -11.00 14.32
C ARG A 123 1.64 -11.67 14.89
N GLY A 124 1.06 -12.59 14.10
CA GLY A 124 -0.17 -13.29 14.48
C GLY A 124 -1.44 -12.47 14.32
N TYR A 125 -1.39 -11.29 13.73
CA TYR A 125 -2.59 -10.53 13.36
C TYR A 125 -3.40 -11.31 12.32
N THR A 126 -4.70 -11.44 12.53
CA THR A 126 -5.58 -12.29 11.69
C THR A 126 -6.63 -11.51 10.90
N GLY A 127 -6.75 -10.20 11.15
CA GLY A 127 -7.71 -9.32 10.48
C GLY A 127 -7.35 -9.00 9.03
N VAL A 128 -7.90 -7.90 8.54
CA VAL A 128 -7.62 -7.35 7.21
C VAL A 128 -6.51 -6.31 7.32
N ILE A 129 -5.51 -6.38 6.44
CA ILE A 129 -4.52 -5.31 6.23
C ILE A 129 -4.65 -4.85 4.79
N MET A 130 -4.79 -3.55 4.60
CA MET A 130 -4.80 -2.91 3.29
C MET A 130 -3.66 -1.89 3.24
N GLY A 131 -2.69 -2.11 2.36
CA GLY A 131 -1.65 -1.13 2.05
C GLY A 131 -2.04 -0.30 0.83
N ILE A 132 -1.65 0.97 0.82
CA ILE A 132 -1.77 1.87 -0.32
C ILE A 132 -0.38 2.34 -0.70
N SER A 133 0.04 2.16 -1.96
CA SER A 133 1.32 2.66 -2.46
C SER A 133 2.50 2.32 -1.52
N ALA A 134 3.10 3.31 -0.85
CA ALA A 134 4.16 3.10 0.15
C ALA A 134 3.77 2.08 1.24
N GLY A 135 2.54 2.14 1.74
CA GLY A 135 2.03 1.19 2.72
C GLY A 135 2.03 -0.25 2.23
N SER A 136 1.76 -0.45 0.93
CA SER A 136 1.87 -1.75 0.28
C SER A 136 3.33 -2.18 0.11
N MET A 137 4.21 -1.26 -0.31
CA MET A 137 5.64 -1.55 -0.49
C MET A 137 6.29 -1.96 0.83
N ASN A 138 5.97 -1.27 1.92
CA ASN A 138 6.49 -1.52 3.25
C ASN A 138 6.01 -2.85 3.88
N CYS A 139 4.98 -3.51 3.31
CA CYS A 139 4.56 -4.85 3.72
C CYS A 139 5.57 -5.94 3.40
N ALA A 140 6.44 -5.74 2.43
CA ALA A 140 7.42 -6.74 1.98
C ALA A 140 8.44 -7.07 3.08
N ARG A 141 9.04 -8.27 3.02
CA ARG A 141 10.21 -8.63 3.84
C ARG A 141 11.40 -7.74 3.55
N THR A 142 11.72 -7.57 2.27
CA THR A 142 12.68 -6.59 1.77
C THR A 142 11.90 -5.61 0.93
N VAL A 143 11.89 -4.37 1.32
CA VAL A 143 11.21 -3.29 0.59
C VAL A 143 12.11 -2.86 -0.56
N TYR A 144 11.57 -2.60 -1.73
CA TYR A 144 12.27 -1.79 -2.70
C TYR A 144 11.81 -0.34 -2.51
N ALA A 145 12.60 0.44 -1.78
CA ALA A 145 12.40 1.88 -1.67
C ALA A 145 12.90 2.54 -2.95
N GLN A 146 12.04 2.51 -3.99
CA GLN A 146 12.32 3.24 -5.23
C GLN A 146 12.49 4.72 -4.90
N PRO A 147 13.56 5.39 -5.35
CA PRO A 147 13.72 6.82 -5.13
C PRO A 147 12.57 7.61 -5.74
N GLU A 148 12.06 8.58 -5.01
CA GLU A 148 10.94 9.41 -5.43
C GLU A 148 11.14 10.90 -5.13
N GLU A 149 12.00 11.23 -4.17
CA GLU A 149 12.30 12.64 -3.84
C GLU A 149 13.62 13.12 -4.45
N PRO A 150 13.74 14.43 -4.79
CA PRO A 150 14.95 15.00 -5.35
C PRO A 150 16.19 14.71 -4.47
N GLY A 151 17.24 14.21 -5.10
CA GLY A 151 18.50 13.85 -4.45
C GLY A 151 18.63 12.37 -4.10
N GLU A 152 17.53 11.64 -3.89
CA GLU A 152 17.58 10.24 -3.44
C GLU A 152 18.24 9.29 -4.45
N SER A 153 18.11 9.57 -5.75
CA SER A 153 18.68 8.69 -6.77
C SER A 153 20.21 8.81 -6.88
N ILE A 154 20.78 9.88 -6.33
CA ILE A 154 22.21 10.19 -6.38
C ILE A 154 22.89 10.17 -5.01
N ASP A 155 22.12 10.08 -3.93
CA ASP A 155 22.66 9.94 -2.58
C ASP A 155 23.24 8.53 -2.37
N PRO A 156 24.56 8.39 -2.13
CA PRO A 156 25.17 7.09 -1.85
C PRO A 156 24.71 6.48 -0.51
N GLY A 157 24.12 7.27 0.38
CA GLY A 157 23.57 6.82 1.65
C GLY A 157 22.12 6.35 1.58
N TYR A 158 21.44 6.54 0.43
CA TYR A 158 20.06 6.12 0.28
C TYR A 158 19.88 4.60 0.29
N VAL A 159 19.10 4.10 1.24
CA VAL A 159 18.90 2.66 1.43
C VAL A 159 17.80 2.14 0.51
N ARG A 160 18.19 1.57 -0.64
CA ARG A 160 17.25 1.02 -1.65
C ARG A 160 16.44 -0.17 -1.16
N PHE A 161 17.02 -0.99 -0.30
CA PHE A 161 16.46 -2.29 0.09
C PHE A 161 16.40 -2.46 1.61
N PRO A 162 15.63 -1.61 2.32
CA PRO A 162 15.47 -1.77 3.75
C PRO A 162 14.61 -2.99 4.10
N ARG A 163 14.68 -3.40 5.35
CA ARG A 163 13.83 -4.44 5.91
C ARG A 163 12.44 -3.87 6.20
N GLY A 164 11.38 -4.49 5.64
CA GLY A 164 9.99 -4.06 5.83
C GLY A 164 9.26 -4.77 6.96
N LEU A 165 7.92 -4.83 6.84
CA LEU A 165 7.03 -5.45 7.82
C LEU A 165 7.04 -6.99 7.81
N GLU A 166 7.59 -7.62 6.79
CA GLU A 166 7.69 -9.09 6.63
C GLU A 166 6.32 -9.80 6.55
N LEU A 167 5.32 -9.13 5.98
CA LEU A 167 4.00 -9.72 5.79
C LEU A 167 3.91 -10.54 4.51
N THR A 168 4.83 -10.31 3.56
CA THR A 168 4.93 -10.99 2.27
C THR A 168 6.34 -10.91 1.71
N ASP A 169 6.65 -11.77 0.74
CA ASP A 169 7.88 -11.65 -0.07
C ASP A 169 7.65 -10.88 -1.39
N VAL A 170 6.40 -10.53 -1.72
CA VAL A 170 6.06 -9.77 -2.92
C VAL A 170 6.49 -8.31 -2.76
N GLN A 171 7.30 -7.83 -3.69
CA GLN A 171 7.71 -6.43 -3.82
C GLN A 171 6.89 -5.78 -4.93
N ILE A 172 6.07 -4.80 -4.61
CA ILE A 172 5.28 -4.08 -5.61
C ILE A 172 5.92 -2.75 -5.99
N LEU A 173 5.64 -2.30 -7.21
CA LEU A 173 5.88 -0.96 -7.72
C LEU A 173 4.53 -0.36 -8.11
N PRO A 174 3.97 0.54 -7.30
CA PRO A 174 2.69 1.16 -7.56
C PRO A 174 2.77 2.25 -8.63
N HIS A 175 1.61 2.75 -9.03
CA HIS A 175 1.45 3.91 -9.93
C HIS A 175 2.19 3.79 -11.27
N LEU A 176 2.27 2.57 -11.84
CA LEU A 176 3.04 2.32 -13.06
C LEU A 176 2.68 3.27 -14.20
N GLN A 177 1.40 3.65 -14.34
CA GLN A 177 0.92 4.58 -15.37
C GLN A 177 1.59 5.97 -15.29
N LYS A 178 2.07 6.36 -14.10
CA LYS A 178 2.81 7.61 -13.86
C LYS A 178 4.32 7.35 -13.76
N ALA A 179 4.72 6.39 -12.93
CA ALA A 179 6.11 6.10 -12.61
C ALA A 179 6.93 5.66 -13.84
N ARG A 180 6.30 4.96 -14.80
CA ARG A 180 6.97 4.45 -16.01
C ARG A 180 7.69 5.53 -16.82
N TYR A 181 7.16 6.75 -16.82
CA TYR A 181 7.69 7.87 -17.57
C TYR A 181 8.32 8.93 -16.66
N GLY A 182 8.49 8.59 -15.39
CA GLY A 182 9.05 9.48 -14.38
C GLY A 182 10.52 9.78 -14.62
N MET A 183 10.90 10.99 -14.24
CA MET A 183 12.30 11.46 -14.23
C MET A 183 12.65 11.90 -12.82
N LEU A 184 13.82 11.50 -12.33
CA LEU A 184 14.36 11.91 -11.03
C LEU A 184 15.85 12.19 -11.14
N ASP A 185 16.31 13.34 -10.67
CA ASP A 185 17.73 13.76 -10.69
C ASP A 185 18.36 13.63 -12.08
N GLY A 186 17.61 13.93 -13.15
CA GLY A 186 18.06 13.82 -14.54
C GLY A 186 18.09 12.39 -15.11
N LYS A 187 17.61 11.39 -14.35
CA LYS A 187 17.56 9.98 -14.76
C LYS A 187 16.11 9.54 -15.02
N ARG A 188 15.91 8.62 -15.96
CA ARG A 188 14.63 7.95 -16.16
C ARG A 188 14.42 6.94 -15.02
N LEU A 189 13.28 7.04 -14.37
CA LEU A 189 13.02 6.26 -13.15
C LEU A 189 13.08 4.75 -13.39
N PHE A 190 12.56 4.27 -14.52
CA PHE A 190 12.60 2.84 -14.84
C PHE A 190 13.90 2.43 -15.49
N GLU A 191 14.27 3.03 -16.63
CA GLU A 191 15.38 2.55 -17.45
C GLU A 191 16.75 2.76 -16.77
N ASP A 192 16.93 3.89 -16.08
CA ASP A 192 18.23 4.26 -15.53
C ASP A 192 18.39 3.88 -14.04
N ILE A 193 17.26 3.65 -13.31
CA ILE A 193 17.28 3.35 -11.87
C ILE A 193 16.69 1.95 -11.61
N THR A 194 15.39 1.76 -11.85
CA THR A 194 14.68 0.54 -11.45
C THR A 194 15.19 -0.71 -12.14
N PHE A 195 15.52 -0.63 -13.44
CA PHE A 195 16.08 -1.76 -14.17
C PHE A 195 17.45 -2.17 -13.61
N ALA A 196 18.28 -1.22 -13.24
CA ALA A 196 19.57 -1.52 -12.59
C ALA A 196 19.34 -2.18 -11.21
N ASP A 197 18.39 -1.69 -10.42
CA ASP A 197 18.04 -2.23 -9.11
C ASP A 197 17.38 -3.60 -9.17
N SER A 198 16.84 -4.02 -10.34
CA SER A 198 16.11 -5.27 -10.55
C SER A 198 16.99 -6.51 -10.78
N PHE A 199 18.31 -6.36 -10.93
CA PHE A 199 19.20 -7.51 -11.13
C PHE A 199 19.18 -8.43 -9.90
N GLY A 200 18.84 -9.71 -10.12
CA GLY A 200 18.67 -10.71 -9.08
C GLY A 200 17.45 -10.47 -8.16
N ARG A 201 16.51 -9.61 -8.57
CA ARG A 201 15.28 -9.27 -7.85
C ARG A 201 14.07 -9.31 -8.78
N ARG A 202 12.89 -9.31 -8.17
CA ARG A 202 11.62 -9.34 -8.90
C ARG A 202 10.67 -8.33 -8.27
N PHE A 203 10.19 -7.39 -9.06
CA PHE A 203 9.16 -6.43 -8.66
C PHE A 203 7.90 -6.63 -9.49
N ILE A 204 6.75 -6.48 -8.86
CA ILE A 204 5.44 -6.49 -9.54
C ILE A 204 5.01 -5.05 -9.71
N ALA A 205 5.22 -4.51 -10.91
CA ALA A 205 4.75 -3.16 -11.24
C ALA A 205 3.29 -3.20 -11.65
N MET A 206 2.47 -2.30 -11.10
CA MET A 206 1.03 -2.28 -11.36
C MET A 206 0.45 -0.87 -11.37
N PRO A 207 -0.54 -0.60 -12.26
CA PRO A 207 -1.26 0.68 -12.28
C PRO A 207 -2.29 0.75 -11.15
N ASP A 208 -2.84 1.94 -10.94
CA ASP A 208 -3.96 2.16 -10.03
C ASP A 208 -5.16 1.29 -10.43
N GLY A 209 -5.87 0.76 -9.44
CA GLY A 209 -6.95 -0.22 -9.61
C GLY A 209 -6.49 -1.69 -9.68
N SER A 210 -5.19 -1.93 -9.83
CA SER A 210 -4.62 -3.28 -9.68
C SER A 210 -4.11 -3.48 -8.25
N TYR A 211 -4.12 -4.73 -7.77
CA TYR A 211 -3.68 -5.08 -6.42
C TYR A 211 -3.22 -6.54 -6.32
N VAL A 212 -2.43 -6.82 -5.30
CA VAL A 212 -2.11 -8.20 -4.90
C VAL A 212 -2.88 -8.52 -3.62
N HIS A 213 -3.63 -9.61 -3.63
CA HIS A 213 -4.28 -10.18 -2.45
C HIS A 213 -3.49 -11.39 -1.95
N VAL A 214 -3.05 -11.33 -0.69
CA VAL A 214 -2.35 -12.44 -0.03
C VAL A 214 -3.27 -13.02 1.03
N THR A 215 -3.60 -14.29 0.87
CA THR A 215 -4.39 -15.06 1.83
C THR A 215 -3.88 -16.48 1.89
N ASP A 216 -3.82 -17.07 3.08
CA ASP A 216 -3.33 -18.45 3.32
C ASP A 216 -1.95 -18.73 2.69
N GLY A 217 -1.08 -17.71 2.67
CA GLY A 217 0.26 -17.79 2.11
C GLY A 217 0.32 -17.71 0.58
N VAL A 218 -0.82 -17.58 -0.10
CA VAL A 218 -0.89 -17.46 -1.56
C VAL A 218 -1.07 -15.99 -1.95
N ALA A 219 -0.18 -15.49 -2.81
CA ALA A 219 -0.26 -14.16 -3.38
C ALA A 219 -0.89 -14.22 -4.79
N THR A 220 -1.96 -13.47 -5.02
CA THR A 220 -2.63 -13.38 -6.32
C THR A 220 -2.72 -11.93 -6.76
N LEU A 221 -2.16 -11.63 -7.92
CA LEU A 221 -2.33 -10.35 -8.61
C LEU A 221 -3.70 -10.31 -9.28
N HIS A 222 -4.42 -9.22 -9.10
CA HIS A 222 -5.70 -8.93 -9.74
C HIS A 222 -5.58 -7.65 -10.54
N GLY A 223 -5.92 -7.70 -11.83
CA GLY A 223 -5.77 -6.60 -12.78
C GLY A 223 -4.44 -6.61 -13.52
N GLU A 224 -4.09 -5.50 -14.12
CA GLU A 224 -2.87 -5.39 -14.91
C GLU A 224 -1.62 -5.44 -14.04
N GLY A 225 -0.60 -6.17 -14.51
CA GLY A 225 0.69 -6.22 -13.86
C GLY A 225 1.83 -6.58 -14.79
N TRP A 226 3.00 -6.10 -14.42
CA TRP A 226 4.27 -6.36 -15.11
C TRP A 226 5.29 -6.90 -14.14
N LEU A 227 6.05 -7.88 -14.57
CA LEU A 227 7.25 -8.32 -13.89
C LEU A 227 8.43 -7.44 -14.32
N VAL A 228 9.08 -6.81 -13.34
CA VAL A 228 10.35 -6.12 -13.53
C VAL A 228 11.44 -6.96 -12.91
N ALA A 229 12.34 -7.49 -13.72
CA ALA A 229 13.44 -8.36 -13.30
C ALA A 229 14.60 -8.29 -14.30
N ASP A 230 15.82 -8.38 -13.79
CA ASP A 230 17.05 -8.48 -14.59
C ASP A 230 17.13 -7.44 -15.72
N GLY A 231 16.80 -6.19 -15.40
CA GLY A 231 16.92 -5.05 -16.31
C GLY A 231 15.83 -4.92 -17.37
N ARG A 232 14.71 -5.66 -17.24
CA ARG A 232 13.60 -5.62 -18.21
C ARG A 232 12.25 -5.64 -17.52
N MET A 233 11.22 -5.26 -18.26
CA MET A 233 9.84 -5.27 -17.80
C MET A 233 8.97 -6.00 -18.81
N GLU A 234 8.21 -6.99 -18.34
CA GLU A 234 7.33 -7.84 -19.14
C GLU A 234 5.91 -7.85 -18.54
N LYS A 235 4.89 -7.72 -19.38
CA LYS A 235 3.50 -7.82 -18.93
C LYS A 235 3.16 -9.26 -18.58
N ILE A 236 2.64 -9.49 -17.37
CA ILE A 236 2.32 -10.82 -16.86
C ILE A 236 0.83 -11.04 -16.60
N CYS A 237 0.05 -9.97 -16.48
CA CYS A 237 -1.40 -10.06 -16.24
C CYS A 237 -2.14 -8.90 -16.93
N ASP A 238 -3.31 -9.20 -17.49
CA ASP A 238 -4.18 -8.19 -18.14
C ASP A 238 -5.29 -7.70 -17.21
N ARG A 239 -5.86 -6.54 -17.54
CA ARG A 239 -7.02 -5.97 -16.85
C ARG A 239 -8.17 -6.98 -16.81
N GLY A 240 -8.83 -7.10 -15.65
CA GLY A 240 -9.91 -8.05 -15.42
C GLY A 240 -9.46 -9.52 -15.31
N ARG A 241 -8.16 -9.78 -15.30
CA ARG A 241 -7.58 -11.12 -15.08
C ARG A 241 -6.92 -11.21 -13.71
N SER A 242 -6.54 -12.41 -13.33
CA SER A 242 -5.76 -12.68 -12.14
C SER A 242 -4.65 -13.69 -12.41
N LEU A 243 -3.56 -13.58 -11.64
CA LEU A 243 -2.39 -14.44 -11.75
C LEU A 243 -1.85 -14.76 -10.36
N THR A 244 -1.65 -16.01 -10.03
CA THR A 244 -0.92 -16.43 -8.82
C THR A 244 0.58 -16.17 -9.02
N LEU A 245 1.22 -15.49 -8.05
CA LEU A 245 2.61 -15.05 -8.10
C LEU A 245 3.58 -16.10 -7.52
#